data_15e7b9935b42e2641f72cadc58389c70
#
_entry.id   15e7b9935b42e2641f72cadc58389c70
#
_cell.length_a   1.000
_cell.length_b   1.000
_cell.length_c   1.000
_cell.angle_alpha   90.00
_cell.angle_beta   90.00
_cell.angle_gamma   90.00
#
_symmetry.space_group_name_H-M   'P 1'
#
loop_
_entity.id
_entity.type
_entity.pdbx_description
1 polymer ?
#
loop_
_entity_poly.entity_id
_entity_poly.type
_entity_poly.pdbx_seq_one_letter_code
_entity_poly.pdbx_strand_id
1 'polypeptide(L)'
;MTLELHTFDYLPPGFLDCSAKNLHQIIPGPSLIHLNGVKKEPLFVSILQHGNETVGLYAVQQLLNAYKDTKLPRSLSIFVGNIDAAREGVRRLDRQPDYNRMWIDEGEDIKYPESRIMLQVVAEMKKRNPFASIDLHSNTGLNPHYACINKLDNQFYHLATMFSKTVVYFIRPTGVQSTAFSKMCPSVTLECGPLNDQAGIEHAFEYMDACIQLTSIPDSTLNQEEMDLFHTVATVKVPTEFSFSFSDSIEDIYFSPELEKYNFTEVSSNSLFALTHPDKDVFLNVYDEAGKGVFNEYFASENNEIRIRKSMMPSMITLDESIIKQDCLCYLMERYPF
;
A
#
# COMPACT_ATOMS: atom_id res chain seq x y z
N MET A 1 -12.50 -19.42 15.97
CA MET A 1 -11.09 -19.89 16.02
C MET A 1 -10.25 -18.71 16.44
N THR A 2 -9.22 -18.95 17.24
CA THR A 2 -8.26 -17.89 17.61
C THR A 2 -7.41 -17.59 16.38
N LEU A 3 -7.22 -16.31 16.04
CA LEU A 3 -6.33 -15.92 14.96
C LEU A 3 -4.88 -16.15 15.39
N GLU A 4 -4.12 -16.94 14.62
CA GLU A 4 -2.74 -17.34 14.94
C GLU A 4 -1.84 -17.15 13.73
N LEU A 5 -0.54 -16.83 13.96
CA LEU A 5 0.48 -16.83 12.93
C LEU A 5 0.98 -18.25 12.70
N HIS A 6 0.91 -18.71 11.46
CA HIS A 6 1.49 -19.99 11.06
C HIS A 6 2.86 -19.78 10.43
N THR A 7 3.86 -20.58 10.85
CA THR A 7 5.23 -20.43 10.34
C THR A 7 5.67 -21.72 9.66
N PHE A 8 6.26 -21.59 8.46
CA PHE A 8 6.77 -22.69 7.65
C PHE A 8 8.22 -22.43 7.25
N ASP A 9 9.09 -23.43 7.42
CA ASP A 9 10.48 -23.41 6.92
C ASP A 9 10.60 -24.12 5.54
N TYR A 10 9.50 -24.29 4.86
CA TYR A 10 9.38 -24.87 3.52
C TYR A 10 8.21 -24.23 2.78
N LEU A 11 8.20 -24.35 1.44
CA LEU A 11 7.07 -23.91 0.64
C LEU A 11 5.92 -24.92 0.76
N PRO A 12 4.73 -24.53 1.27
CA PRO A 12 3.59 -25.44 1.37
C PRO A 12 3.22 -26.05 0.01
N PRO A 13 3.00 -27.38 -0.07
CA PRO A 13 2.63 -28.04 -1.31
C PRO A 13 1.39 -27.43 -1.94
N GLY A 14 1.45 -27.15 -3.24
CA GLY A 14 0.36 -26.52 -4.01
C GLY A 14 0.36 -24.99 -3.99
N PHE A 15 1.27 -24.35 -3.24
CA PHE A 15 1.33 -22.87 -3.18
C PHE A 15 1.60 -22.24 -4.55
N LEU A 16 2.41 -22.85 -5.39
CA LEU A 16 2.83 -22.29 -6.70
C LEU A 16 1.69 -22.20 -7.71
N ASP A 17 0.69 -23.08 -7.61
CA ASP A 17 -0.39 -23.18 -8.59
C ASP A 17 -1.74 -22.74 -8.01
N CYS A 18 -1.75 -22.25 -6.78
CA CYS A 18 -2.97 -21.93 -6.07
C CYS A 18 -3.44 -20.50 -6.38
N SER A 19 -4.72 -20.34 -6.69
CA SER A 19 -5.33 -19.01 -6.75
C SER A 19 -5.51 -18.42 -5.34
N ALA A 20 -5.57 -17.09 -5.24
CA ALA A 20 -5.81 -16.40 -3.96
C ALA A 20 -7.07 -16.91 -3.25
N LYS A 21 -8.16 -17.18 -3.99
CA LYS A 21 -9.42 -17.73 -3.46
C LYS A 21 -9.27 -19.11 -2.82
N ASN A 22 -8.36 -19.93 -3.33
CA ASN A 22 -8.17 -21.30 -2.85
C ASN A 22 -7.02 -21.44 -1.85
N LEU A 23 -6.29 -20.37 -1.57
CA LEU A 23 -5.09 -20.38 -0.71
C LEU A 23 -5.41 -20.89 0.71
N HIS A 24 -6.62 -20.64 1.21
CA HIS A 24 -7.12 -21.16 2.49
C HIS A 24 -7.15 -22.71 2.59
N GLN A 25 -7.07 -23.42 1.47
CA GLN A 25 -6.99 -24.90 1.43
C GLN A 25 -5.54 -25.39 1.65
N ILE A 26 -4.55 -24.51 1.51
CA ILE A 26 -3.12 -24.82 1.59
C ILE A 26 -2.52 -24.30 2.88
N ILE A 27 -2.87 -23.08 3.28
CA ILE A 27 -2.40 -22.43 4.49
C ILE A 27 -3.60 -21.97 5.33
N PRO A 28 -3.60 -22.23 6.63
CA PRO A 28 -4.83 -22.14 7.45
C PRO A 28 -5.19 -20.71 7.90
N GLY A 29 -4.32 -19.73 7.66
CA GLY A 29 -4.49 -18.34 8.10
C GLY A 29 -3.25 -17.51 7.83
N PRO A 30 -3.08 -16.34 8.45
CA PRO A 30 -1.89 -15.51 8.30
C PRO A 30 -0.63 -16.34 8.49
N SER A 31 0.26 -16.30 7.50
CA SER A 31 1.37 -17.25 7.44
C SER A 31 2.69 -16.57 7.10
N LEU A 32 3.77 -17.02 7.73
CA LEU A 32 5.14 -16.62 7.48
C LEU A 32 5.93 -17.80 6.94
N ILE A 33 6.37 -17.73 5.70
CA ILE A 33 7.07 -18.79 4.99
C ILE A 33 8.54 -18.39 4.82
N HIS A 34 9.47 -19.23 5.29
CA HIS A 34 10.90 -18.99 5.20
C HIS A 34 11.55 -19.97 4.23
N LEU A 35 12.22 -19.44 3.21
CA LEU A 35 12.94 -20.22 2.21
C LEU A 35 14.42 -19.87 2.25
N ASN A 36 15.27 -20.89 2.39
CA ASN A 36 16.71 -20.70 2.50
C ASN A 36 17.35 -20.42 1.14
N GLY A 37 18.13 -19.34 1.08
CA GLY A 37 18.96 -18.98 -0.07
C GLY A 37 20.46 -19.08 0.19
N VAL A 38 21.26 -18.61 -0.79
CA VAL A 38 22.73 -18.53 -0.68
C VAL A 38 23.12 -17.48 0.36
N LYS A 39 22.65 -16.23 0.22
CA LYS A 39 22.79 -15.17 1.22
C LYS A 39 21.78 -15.39 2.33
N LYS A 40 22.17 -15.21 3.57
CA LYS A 40 21.35 -15.59 4.75
C LYS A 40 20.34 -14.55 5.15
N GLU A 41 20.70 -13.27 5.07
CA GLU A 41 19.82 -12.15 5.39
C GLU A 41 18.66 -12.13 4.39
N PRO A 42 17.42 -12.41 4.83
CA PRO A 42 16.32 -12.62 3.90
C PRO A 42 15.83 -11.31 3.27
N LEU A 43 15.39 -11.40 2.02
CA LEU A 43 14.42 -10.45 1.50
C LEU A 43 13.07 -10.77 2.15
N PHE A 44 12.45 -9.80 2.82
CA PHE A 44 11.11 -9.96 3.36
C PHE A 44 10.09 -9.40 2.35
N VAL A 45 9.05 -10.17 2.08
CA VAL A 45 7.98 -9.79 1.15
C VAL A 45 6.63 -10.04 1.82
N SER A 46 5.79 -9.00 1.93
CA SER A 46 4.41 -9.15 2.36
C SER A 46 3.44 -9.06 1.19
N ILE A 47 2.44 -9.93 1.20
CA ILE A 47 1.42 -10.07 0.17
C ILE A 47 0.05 -10.27 0.80
N LEU A 48 -1.01 -9.95 0.05
CA LEU A 48 -2.40 -10.16 0.47
C LEU A 48 -2.73 -9.55 1.84
N GLN A 49 -2.17 -8.38 2.17
CA GLN A 49 -2.65 -7.62 3.31
C GLN A 49 -4.11 -7.17 3.07
N HIS A 50 -4.45 -6.90 1.80
CA HIS A 50 -5.82 -6.81 1.31
C HIS A 50 -6.12 -8.02 0.42
N GLY A 51 -7.23 -8.71 0.69
CA GLY A 51 -7.49 -10.01 0.08
C GLY A 51 -7.76 -9.98 -1.43
N ASN A 52 -8.23 -8.85 -1.97
CA ASN A 52 -8.47 -8.66 -3.40
C ASN A 52 -7.22 -8.23 -4.19
N GLU A 53 -6.09 -7.92 -3.51
CA GLU A 53 -4.85 -7.46 -4.13
C GLU A 53 -3.93 -8.64 -4.44
N THR A 54 -4.22 -9.37 -5.52
CA THR A 54 -3.60 -10.66 -5.83
C THR A 54 -2.29 -10.57 -6.60
N VAL A 55 -1.90 -9.40 -7.11
CA VAL A 55 -0.66 -9.17 -7.88
C VAL A 55 0.55 -9.71 -7.13
N GLY A 56 0.67 -9.39 -5.83
CA GLY A 56 1.79 -9.84 -5.00
C GLY A 56 1.89 -11.37 -4.89
N LEU A 57 0.77 -12.09 -4.78
CA LEU A 57 0.76 -13.55 -4.75
C LEU A 57 1.30 -14.13 -6.06
N TYR A 58 0.77 -13.68 -7.19
CA TYR A 58 1.17 -14.22 -8.49
C TYR A 58 2.61 -13.85 -8.85
N ALA A 59 3.09 -12.66 -8.49
CA ALA A 59 4.48 -12.27 -8.68
C ALA A 59 5.44 -13.13 -7.84
N VAL A 60 5.09 -13.43 -6.59
CA VAL A 60 5.85 -14.35 -5.74
C VAL A 60 5.85 -15.77 -6.31
N GLN A 61 4.72 -16.25 -6.81
CA GLN A 61 4.66 -17.56 -7.48
C GLN A 61 5.55 -17.61 -8.72
N GLN A 62 5.59 -16.56 -9.54
CA GLN A 62 6.50 -16.46 -10.69
C GLN A 62 7.96 -16.48 -10.23
N LEU A 63 8.33 -15.72 -9.21
CA LEU A 63 9.67 -15.71 -8.65
C LEU A 63 10.09 -17.11 -8.20
N LEU A 64 9.26 -17.78 -7.41
CA LEU A 64 9.57 -19.12 -6.92
C LEU A 64 9.65 -20.17 -8.03
N ASN A 65 8.80 -20.05 -9.06
CA ASN A 65 8.88 -20.91 -10.24
C ASN A 65 10.18 -20.70 -11.03
N ALA A 66 10.68 -19.47 -11.14
CA ALA A 66 11.94 -19.17 -11.81
C ALA A 66 13.14 -19.85 -11.11
N TYR A 67 13.05 -20.06 -9.80
CA TYR A 67 14.10 -20.69 -8.99
C TYR A 67 13.80 -22.13 -8.56
N LYS A 68 12.77 -22.78 -9.09
CA LYS A 68 12.32 -24.12 -8.63
C LYS A 68 13.40 -25.21 -8.71
N ASP A 69 14.29 -25.12 -9.70
CA ASP A 69 15.37 -26.07 -9.94
C ASP A 69 16.74 -25.59 -9.46
N THR A 70 16.80 -24.42 -8.83
CA THR A 70 18.03 -23.79 -8.36
C THR A 70 17.85 -23.22 -6.94
N LYS A 71 18.96 -22.94 -6.27
CA LYS A 71 18.90 -22.31 -4.98
C LYS A 71 18.65 -20.81 -5.14
N LEU A 72 17.76 -20.24 -4.34
CA LEU A 72 17.53 -18.79 -4.28
C LEU A 72 18.85 -18.05 -4.02
N PRO A 73 19.14 -16.96 -4.74
CA PRO A 73 20.35 -16.14 -4.50
C PRO A 73 20.43 -15.61 -3.06
N ARG A 74 19.29 -15.33 -2.46
CA ARG A 74 19.13 -14.85 -1.08
C ARG A 74 17.96 -15.58 -0.43
N SER A 75 18.02 -15.80 0.89
CA SER A 75 16.87 -16.26 1.66
C SER A 75 15.66 -15.35 1.44
N LEU A 76 14.47 -15.94 1.38
CA LEU A 76 13.21 -15.23 1.17
C LEU A 76 12.28 -15.53 2.33
N SER A 77 11.68 -14.50 2.92
CA SER A 77 10.65 -14.63 3.94
C SER A 77 9.38 -13.98 3.42
N ILE A 78 8.31 -14.78 3.26
CA ILE A 78 7.04 -14.33 2.68
C ILE A 78 6.00 -14.29 3.78
N PHE A 79 5.41 -13.12 4.02
CA PHE A 79 4.22 -12.99 4.86
C PHE A 79 2.98 -12.95 3.97
N VAL A 80 2.08 -13.89 4.19
CA VAL A 80 0.77 -13.96 3.54
C VAL A 80 -0.27 -13.51 4.55
N GLY A 81 -0.91 -12.37 4.30
CA GLY A 81 -1.75 -11.68 5.29
C GLY A 81 -3.18 -12.20 5.37
N ASN A 82 -4.13 -11.52 4.71
CA ASN A 82 -5.58 -11.71 4.90
C ASN A 82 -6.17 -12.79 3.98
N ILE A 83 -5.92 -14.03 4.30
CA ILE A 83 -6.37 -15.20 3.54
C ILE A 83 -7.90 -15.33 3.52
N ASP A 84 -8.58 -14.97 4.60
CA ASP A 84 -10.04 -15.02 4.66
C ASP A 84 -10.69 -14.02 3.70
N ALA A 85 -10.17 -12.80 3.62
CA ALA A 85 -10.62 -11.81 2.65
C ALA A 85 -10.25 -12.20 1.22
N ALA A 86 -9.09 -12.86 1.01
CA ALA A 86 -8.68 -13.36 -0.29
C ALA A 86 -9.62 -14.46 -0.82
N ARG A 87 -10.12 -15.34 0.07
CA ARG A 87 -11.12 -16.33 -0.26
C ARG A 87 -12.40 -15.70 -0.82
N GLU A 88 -12.85 -14.62 -0.22
CA GLU A 88 -14.05 -13.90 -0.64
C GLU A 88 -13.78 -12.89 -1.78
N GLY A 89 -12.52 -12.62 -2.10
CA GLY A 89 -12.10 -11.67 -3.13
C GLY A 89 -12.41 -10.21 -2.79
N VAL A 90 -12.37 -9.86 -1.51
CA VAL A 90 -12.63 -8.51 -0.99
C VAL A 90 -11.38 -7.93 -0.31
N ARG A 91 -11.32 -6.60 -0.18
CA ARG A 91 -10.22 -5.92 0.52
C ARG A 91 -10.05 -6.46 1.94
N ARG A 92 -11.12 -6.45 2.72
CA ARG A 92 -11.22 -7.04 4.06
C ARG A 92 -12.66 -7.46 4.32
N LEU A 93 -12.86 -8.37 5.25
CA LEU A 93 -14.20 -8.71 5.73
C LEU A 93 -14.73 -7.58 6.65
N ASP A 94 -16.04 -7.41 6.74
CA ASP A 94 -16.68 -6.33 7.54
C ASP A 94 -16.24 -6.31 9.01
N ARG A 95 -15.91 -7.47 9.56
CA ARG A 95 -15.50 -7.62 10.97
C ARG A 95 -14.00 -7.50 11.19
N GLN A 96 -13.21 -7.43 10.13
CA GLN A 96 -11.76 -7.34 10.22
C GLN A 96 -11.30 -5.89 10.23
N PRO A 97 -10.26 -5.55 10.99
CA PRO A 97 -9.53 -4.31 10.77
C PRO A 97 -8.79 -4.36 9.43
N ASP A 98 -8.34 -3.23 8.95
CA ASP A 98 -7.41 -3.19 7.82
C ASP A 98 -6.05 -3.75 8.28
N TYR A 99 -5.60 -4.85 7.67
CA TYR A 99 -4.34 -5.50 8.03
C TYR A 99 -3.13 -4.56 7.87
N ASN A 100 -3.16 -3.67 6.87
CA ASN A 100 -2.12 -2.67 6.67
C ASN A 100 -2.33 -1.40 7.53
N ARG A 101 -3.00 -1.55 8.67
CA ARG A 101 -3.08 -0.59 9.78
C ARG A 101 -2.77 -1.25 11.13
N MET A 102 -2.39 -2.54 11.11
CA MET A 102 -2.19 -3.36 12.31
C MET A 102 -0.72 -3.53 12.70
N TRP A 103 0.21 -2.96 11.95
CA TRP A 103 1.67 -3.00 12.22
C TRP A 103 2.06 -1.97 13.29
N ILE A 104 1.57 -2.18 14.51
CA ILE A 104 1.82 -1.32 15.66
C ILE A 104 3.25 -1.49 16.21
N ASP A 105 3.69 -0.52 17.00
CA ASP A 105 4.97 -0.59 17.69
C ASP A 105 4.92 -1.49 18.93
N GLU A 106 6.09 -2.03 19.28
CA GLU A 106 6.26 -2.79 20.51
C GLU A 106 5.96 -1.89 21.72
N GLY A 107 5.04 -2.32 22.57
CA GLY A 107 4.59 -1.56 23.73
C GLY A 107 3.30 -0.74 23.52
N GLU A 108 2.79 -0.65 22.30
CA GLU A 108 1.47 -0.11 22.06
C GLU A 108 0.34 -1.08 22.49
N ASP A 109 -0.84 -0.52 22.78
CA ASP A 109 -2.00 -1.32 23.18
C ASP A 109 -2.50 -2.19 22.03
N ILE A 110 -2.54 -3.50 22.26
CA ILE A 110 -3.06 -4.48 21.31
C ILE A 110 -4.58 -4.48 21.37
N LYS A 111 -5.22 -3.75 20.47
CA LYS A 111 -6.69 -3.67 20.37
C LYS A 111 -7.29 -4.81 19.52
N TYR A 112 -6.52 -5.33 18.58
CA TYR A 112 -6.95 -6.34 17.61
C TYR A 112 -6.00 -7.54 17.63
N PRO A 113 -6.52 -8.77 17.44
CA PRO A 113 -5.67 -9.96 17.34
C PRO A 113 -4.69 -9.90 16.15
N GLU A 114 -5.03 -9.19 15.07
CA GLU A 114 -4.19 -8.97 13.91
C GLU A 114 -2.91 -8.21 14.29
N SER A 115 -2.99 -7.21 15.17
CA SER A 115 -1.79 -6.50 15.65
C SER A 115 -0.81 -7.44 16.38
N ARG A 116 -1.33 -8.46 17.09
CA ARG A 116 -0.47 -9.47 17.71
C ARG A 116 0.27 -10.30 16.67
N ILE A 117 -0.40 -10.65 15.56
CA ILE A 117 0.22 -11.35 14.43
C ILE A 117 1.37 -10.51 13.86
N MET A 118 1.12 -9.21 13.60
CA MET A 118 2.13 -8.32 13.01
C MET A 118 3.35 -8.14 13.94
N LEU A 119 3.12 -8.00 15.24
CA LEU A 119 4.20 -7.97 16.24
C LEU A 119 5.02 -9.27 16.24
N GLN A 120 4.38 -10.44 16.08
CA GLN A 120 5.09 -11.72 15.98
C GLN A 120 5.94 -11.79 14.71
N VAL A 121 5.41 -11.33 13.55
CA VAL A 121 6.16 -11.25 12.30
C VAL A 121 7.39 -10.33 12.45
N VAL A 122 7.20 -9.13 13.00
CA VAL A 122 8.32 -8.19 13.26
C VAL A 122 9.37 -8.81 14.17
N ALA A 123 8.95 -9.44 15.27
CA ALA A 123 9.87 -10.09 16.23
C ALA A 123 10.66 -11.24 15.59
N GLU A 124 10.01 -12.05 14.72
CA GLU A 124 10.68 -13.12 14.00
C GLU A 124 11.68 -12.58 12.96
N MET A 125 11.28 -11.53 12.22
CA MET A 125 12.16 -10.92 11.23
C MET A 125 13.34 -10.16 11.86
N LYS A 126 13.18 -9.55 13.02
CA LYS A 126 14.30 -8.98 13.78
C LYS A 126 15.41 -10.00 14.07
N LYS A 127 15.05 -11.25 14.41
CA LYS A 127 16.02 -12.35 14.63
C LYS A 127 16.77 -12.75 13.37
N ARG A 128 16.12 -12.60 12.20
CA ARG A 128 16.67 -13.01 10.90
C ARG A 128 17.44 -11.91 10.19
N ASN A 129 17.44 -10.68 10.73
CA ASN A 129 18.14 -9.51 10.18
C ASN A 129 17.84 -9.31 8.69
N PRO A 130 16.63 -8.86 8.30
CA PRO A 130 16.23 -8.78 6.91
C PRO A 130 17.09 -7.80 6.13
N PHE A 131 17.48 -8.18 4.90
CA PHE A 131 18.23 -7.35 3.97
C PHE A 131 17.45 -6.14 3.50
N ALA A 132 16.18 -6.36 3.16
CA ALA A 132 15.21 -5.35 2.77
C ALA A 132 13.79 -5.90 2.96
N SER A 133 12.82 -5.00 2.93
CA SER A 133 11.40 -5.32 3.04
C SER A 133 10.60 -4.73 1.89
N ILE A 134 9.73 -5.54 1.30
CA ILE A 134 8.84 -5.18 0.20
C ILE A 134 7.41 -5.50 0.63
N ASP A 135 6.51 -4.52 0.51
CA ASP A 135 5.08 -4.69 0.73
C ASP A 135 4.34 -4.50 -0.59
N LEU A 136 3.74 -5.58 -1.11
CA LEU A 136 3.13 -5.59 -2.45
C LEU A 136 1.64 -5.29 -2.37
N HIS A 137 1.23 -4.22 -3.00
CA HIS A 137 -0.15 -3.75 -3.11
C HIS A 137 -0.58 -3.56 -4.56
N SER A 138 -1.89 -3.50 -4.76
CA SER A 138 -2.54 -3.03 -5.98
C SER A 138 -3.59 -2.00 -5.59
N ASN A 139 -4.00 -1.18 -6.54
CA ASN A 139 -5.02 -0.16 -6.30
C ASN A 139 -6.23 -0.32 -7.21
N THR A 140 -7.33 0.34 -6.85
CA THR A 140 -8.60 0.28 -7.61
C THR A 140 -8.79 1.49 -8.52
N GLY A 141 -7.94 2.52 -8.40
CA GLY A 141 -8.00 3.74 -9.21
C GLY A 141 -6.95 3.77 -10.31
N LEU A 142 -7.05 4.74 -11.20
CA LEU A 142 -6.08 4.99 -12.28
C LEU A 142 -4.80 5.61 -11.70
N ASN A 143 -3.97 4.82 -11.03
CA ASN A 143 -2.66 5.24 -10.55
C ASN A 143 -1.55 4.60 -11.39
N PRO A 144 -0.39 5.27 -11.58
CA PRO A 144 0.78 4.63 -12.18
C PRO A 144 1.35 3.55 -11.24
N HIS A 145 2.35 2.80 -11.70
CA HIS A 145 3.21 2.04 -10.80
C HIS A 145 4.10 3.04 -10.04
N TYR A 146 4.12 2.97 -8.71
CA TYR A 146 4.97 3.82 -7.88
C TYR A 146 5.39 3.11 -6.58
N ALA A 147 6.46 3.60 -5.99
CA ALA A 147 6.94 3.10 -4.71
C ALA A 147 6.69 4.11 -3.59
N CYS A 148 6.38 3.61 -2.40
CA CYS A 148 6.26 4.43 -1.20
C CYS A 148 7.37 4.12 -0.21
N ILE A 149 7.88 5.16 0.45
CA ILE A 149 8.89 5.06 1.50
C ILE A 149 8.45 5.83 2.75
N ASN A 150 8.99 5.42 3.91
CA ASN A 150 8.69 6.06 5.19
C ASN A 150 9.92 6.74 5.81
N LYS A 151 11.05 6.73 5.11
CA LYS A 151 12.30 7.34 5.57
C LYS A 151 13.03 7.96 4.40
N LEU A 152 13.48 9.20 4.59
CA LEU A 152 14.31 9.93 3.64
C LEU A 152 15.78 9.52 3.81
N ASP A 153 16.19 8.50 3.07
CA ASP A 153 17.50 7.85 3.21
C ASP A 153 17.90 7.23 1.86
N ASN A 154 19.19 7.31 1.52
CA ASN A 154 19.69 6.86 0.21
C ASN A 154 19.34 5.41 -0.11
N GLN A 155 19.45 4.49 0.86
CA GLN A 155 19.13 3.08 0.62
C GLN A 155 17.63 2.86 0.32
N PHE A 156 16.74 3.67 0.94
CA PHE A 156 15.31 3.66 0.65
C PHE A 156 15.03 4.21 -0.75
N TYR A 157 15.72 5.29 -1.14
CA TYR A 157 15.60 5.85 -2.49
C TYR A 157 16.04 4.86 -3.55
N HIS A 158 17.23 4.23 -3.39
CA HIS A 158 17.71 3.22 -4.33
C HIS A 158 16.76 2.04 -4.43
N LEU A 159 16.24 1.53 -3.30
CA LEU A 159 15.29 0.43 -3.30
C LEU A 159 13.99 0.81 -4.01
N ALA A 160 13.48 2.02 -3.79
CA ALA A 160 12.24 2.52 -4.41
C ALA A 160 12.41 2.76 -5.91
N THR A 161 13.51 3.38 -6.34
CA THR A 161 13.74 3.75 -7.74
C THR A 161 14.03 2.55 -8.65
N MET A 162 14.41 1.41 -8.10
CA MET A 162 14.47 0.15 -8.85
C MET A 162 13.08 -0.30 -9.36
N PHE A 163 12.00 0.10 -8.66
CA PHE A 163 10.62 -0.20 -9.07
C PHE A 163 10.05 0.91 -9.96
N SER A 164 10.15 2.15 -9.53
CA SER A 164 9.59 3.29 -10.24
C SER A 164 10.36 4.57 -9.94
N LYS A 165 10.51 5.42 -10.97
CA LYS A 165 11.02 6.78 -10.77
C LYS A 165 10.11 7.61 -9.88
N THR A 166 8.80 7.31 -9.86
CA THR A 166 7.81 7.97 -9.01
C THR A 166 7.86 7.37 -7.62
N VAL A 167 8.28 8.17 -6.64
CA VAL A 167 8.42 7.78 -5.24
C VAL A 167 7.60 8.70 -4.35
N VAL A 168 6.82 8.11 -3.43
CA VAL A 168 5.99 8.85 -2.47
C VAL A 168 6.53 8.63 -1.07
N TYR A 169 6.95 9.70 -0.42
CA TYR A 169 7.27 9.72 0.99
C TYR A 169 6.01 9.99 1.81
N PHE A 170 5.78 9.20 2.85
CA PHE A 170 4.67 9.43 3.79
C PHE A 170 5.01 8.98 5.20
N ILE A 171 4.43 9.64 6.18
CA ILE A 171 4.46 9.25 7.60
C ILE A 171 3.08 8.89 8.14
N ARG A 172 2.04 9.16 7.39
CA ARG A 172 0.65 8.78 7.61
C ARG A 172 0.06 8.12 6.35
N PRO A 173 -0.78 7.08 6.51
CA PRO A 173 -1.29 6.48 7.75
C PRO A 173 -0.22 5.71 8.53
N THR A 174 -0.40 5.59 9.85
CA THR A 174 0.44 4.75 10.71
C THR A 174 -0.03 3.29 10.71
N GLY A 175 0.77 2.41 11.26
CA GLY A 175 0.44 0.99 11.36
C GLY A 175 0.56 0.22 10.05
N VAL A 176 1.37 0.72 9.12
CA VAL A 176 1.68 0.04 7.85
C VAL A 176 2.97 -0.76 7.94
N GLN A 177 3.06 -1.80 7.13
CA GLN A 177 4.17 -2.75 7.12
C GLN A 177 5.52 -2.06 6.90
N SER A 178 5.62 -1.21 5.86
CA SER A 178 6.87 -0.53 5.52
C SER A 178 7.37 0.39 6.64
N THR A 179 6.50 1.06 7.39
CA THR A 179 6.90 1.85 8.57
C THR A 179 7.48 0.96 9.67
N ALA A 180 6.87 -0.18 9.96
CA ALA A 180 7.36 -1.10 10.98
C ALA A 180 8.77 -1.62 10.62
N PHE A 181 8.98 -1.98 9.35
CA PHE A 181 10.25 -2.51 8.87
C PHE A 181 11.33 -1.43 8.63
N SER A 182 10.94 -0.18 8.36
CA SER A 182 11.90 0.93 8.19
C SER A 182 12.83 1.16 9.39
N LYS A 183 12.47 0.58 10.53
CA LYS A 183 13.27 0.61 11.78
C LYS A 183 14.40 -0.40 11.80
N MET A 184 14.41 -1.39 10.88
CA MET A 184 15.41 -2.47 10.88
C MET A 184 16.11 -2.68 9.53
N CYS A 185 15.48 -2.28 8.43
CA CYS A 185 16.07 -2.41 7.09
C CYS A 185 15.45 -1.40 6.13
N PRO A 186 16.04 -1.14 4.95
CA PRO A 186 15.38 -0.45 3.87
C PRO A 186 14.05 -1.13 3.53
N SER A 187 12.97 -0.37 3.44
CA SER A 187 11.63 -0.90 3.23
C SER A 187 10.82 -0.03 2.28
N VAL A 188 10.02 -0.67 1.43
CA VAL A 188 9.16 -0.01 0.46
C VAL A 188 7.79 -0.67 0.43
N THR A 189 6.76 0.13 0.17
CA THR A 189 5.47 -0.34 -0.31
C THR A 189 5.40 -0.10 -1.81
N LEU A 190 4.98 -1.08 -2.57
CA LEU A 190 4.88 -1.02 -4.02
C LEU A 190 3.42 -1.06 -4.44
N GLU A 191 3.01 -0.04 -5.18
CA GLU A 191 1.70 0.03 -5.83
C GLU A 191 1.83 -0.48 -7.27
N CYS A 192 1.43 -1.72 -7.47
CA CYS A 192 1.68 -2.48 -8.69
C CYS A 192 0.57 -2.32 -9.74
N GLY A 193 -0.12 -1.18 -9.73
CA GLY A 193 -1.21 -0.90 -10.69
C GLY A 193 -2.54 -1.56 -10.32
N PRO A 194 -3.47 -1.69 -11.29
CA PRO A 194 -4.82 -2.20 -11.04
C PRO A 194 -4.86 -3.63 -10.50
N LEU A 195 -6.00 -3.98 -9.88
CA LEU A 195 -6.26 -5.35 -9.42
C LEU A 195 -6.15 -6.35 -10.59
N ASN A 196 -5.46 -7.47 -10.36
CA ASN A 196 -5.26 -8.56 -11.34
C ASN A 196 -4.57 -8.15 -12.65
N ASP A 197 -3.82 -7.04 -12.64
CA ASP A 197 -3.10 -6.58 -13.82
C ASP A 197 -1.87 -7.47 -14.11
N GLN A 198 -1.80 -8.03 -15.32
CA GLN A 198 -0.68 -8.89 -15.72
C GLN A 198 0.64 -8.11 -15.80
N ALA A 199 0.60 -6.86 -16.27
CA ALA A 199 1.81 -6.03 -16.33
C ALA A 199 2.32 -5.70 -14.92
N GLY A 200 1.41 -5.47 -13.96
CA GLY A 200 1.76 -5.31 -12.55
C GLY A 200 2.40 -6.55 -11.93
N ILE A 201 1.91 -7.74 -12.28
CA ILE A 201 2.48 -9.02 -11.83
C ILE A 201 3.91 -9.18 -12.37
N GLU A 202 4.12 -8.96 -13.67
CA GLU A 202 5.43 -9.07 -14.32
C GLU A 202 6.42 -8.05 -13.74
N HIS A 203 6.01 -6.80 -13.58
CA HIS A 203 6.84 -5.74 -13.01
C HIS A 203 7.24 -6.03 -11.55
N ALA A 204 6.31 -6.50 -10.73
CA ALA A 204 6.60 -6.89 -9.35
C ALA A 204 7.52 -8.12 -9.27
N PHE A 205 7.36 -9.09 -10.17
CA PHE A 205 8.28 -10.23 -10.30
C PHE A 205 9.70 -9.76 -10.66
N GLU A 206 9.86 -8.99 -11.74
CA GLU A 206 11.16 -8.47 -12.19
C GLU A 206 11.87 -7.67 -11.10
N TYR A 207 11.13 -6.83 -10.38
CA TYR A 207 11.64 -6.08 -9.25
C TYR A 207 12.15 -6.99 -8.12
N MET A 208 11.36 -7.99 -7.71
CA MET A 208 11.78 -8.92 -6.66
C MET A 208 12.96 -9.77 -7.09
N ASP A 209 13.01 -10.18 -8.36
CA ASP A 209 14.14 -10.94 -8.92
C ASP A 209 15.43 -10.11 -8.91
N ALA A 210 15.34 -8.82 -9.27
CA ALA A 210 16.46 -7.90 -9.15
C ALA A 210 16.91 -7.74 -7.69
N CYS A 211 15.96 -7.52 -6.76
CA CYS A 211 16.27 -7.33 -5.34
C CYS A 211 16.93 -8.54 -4.69
N ILE A 212 16.46 -9.77 -4.99
CA ILE A 212 16.99 -10.99 -4.37
C ILE A 212 18.44 -11.28 -4.81
N GLN A 213 18.85 -10.77 -5.98
CA GLN A 213 20.20 -10.89 -6.52
C GLN A 213 21.18 -9.84 -5.98
N LEU A 214 20.72 -8.69 -5.50
CA LEU A 214 21.58 -7.62 -4.99
C LEU A 214 22.58 -8.14 -3.95
N THR A 215 23.82 -7.63 -4.03
CA THR A 215 24.82 -7.87 -2.98
C THR A 215 24.62 -6.90 -1.82
N SER A 216 24.39 -5.65 -2.11
CA SER A 216 24.09 -4.57 -1.15
C SER A 216 23.18 -3.55 -1.82
N ILE A 217 22.42 -2.79 -1.04
CA ILE A 217 21.70 -1.62 -1.52
C ILE A 217 22.67 -0.44 -1.46
N PRO A 218 22.86 0.33 -2.55
CA PRO A 218 23.73 1.49 -2.54
C PRO A 218 23.31 2.53 -1.49
N ASP A 219 24.29 3.26 -0.96
CA ASP A 219 24.08 4.37 -0.02
C ASP A 219 24.56 5.72 -0.62
N SER A 220 24.81 5.74 -1.93
CA SER A 220 25.17 6.94 -2.67
C SER A 220 23.95 7.82 -2.92
N THR A 221 24.16 9.13 -2.95
CA THR A 221 23.11 10.10 -3.32
C THR A 221 22.64 9.88 -4.75
N LEU A 222 21.34 9.87 -4.96
CA LEU A 222 20.72 9.88 -6.31
C LEU A 222 20.74 11.30 -6.90
N ASN A 223 20.81 11.38 -8.22
CA ASN A 223 20.60 12.63 -8.93
C ASN A 223 19.10 12.96 -9.02
N GLN A 224 18.78 14.25 -9.07
CA GLN A 224 17.37 14.70 -9.18
C GLN A 224 16.62 14.16 -10.42
N GLU A 225 17.35 13.80 -11.47
CA GLU A 225 16.75 13.23 -12.69
C GLU A 225 16.37 11.75 -12.53
N GLU A 226 16.90 11.07 -11.51
CA GLU A 226 16.66 9.63 -11.28
C GLU A 226 15.40 9.34 -10.47
N MET A 227 14.84 10.34 -9.77
CA MET A 227 13.68 10.19 -8.91
C MET A 227 12.77 11.42 -8.96
N ASP A 228 11.47 11.17 -9.06
CA ASP A 228 10.41 12.15 -8.79
C ASP A 228 9.85 11.87 -7.39
N LEU A 229 10.31 12.64 -6.40
CA LEU A 229 9.89 12.46 -5.01
C LEU A 229 8.70 13.36 -4.67
N PHE A 230 7.66 12.75 -4.15
CA PHE A 230 6.46 13.42 -3.63
C PHE A 230 6.32 13.15 -2.14
N HIS A 231 5.71 14.09 -1.42
CA HIS A 231 5.38 13.96 -0.01
C HIS A 231 3.87 14.00 0.17
N THR A 232 3.30 12.99 0.80
CA THR A 232 1.90 13.00 1.20
C THR A 232 1.71 13.95 2.38
N VAL A 233 1.00 15.03 2.15
CA VAL A 233 0.81 16.12 3.14
C VAL A 233 -0.56 16.13 3.79
N ALA A 234 -1.57 15.53 3.17
CA ALA A 234 -2.90 15.43 3.74
C ALA A 234 -3.69 14.22 3.23
N THR A 235 -4.67 13.80 4.01
CA THR A 235 -5.66 12.76 3.68
C THR A 235 -7.03 13.39 3.57
N VAL A 236 -7.75 13.11 2.49
CA VAL A 236 -9.13 13.58 2.24
C VAL A 236 -10.10 12.45 2.44
N LYS A 237 -11.13 12.66 3.25
CA LYS A 237 -12.22 11.70 3.50
C LYS A 237 -13.57 12.36 3.26
N VAL A 238 -14.52 11.57 2.78
CA VAL A 238 -15.92 11.96 2.79
C VAL A 238 -16.48 11.70 4.19
N PRO A 239 -17.07 12.70 4.86
CA PRO A 239 -17.74 12.48 6.14
C PRO A 239 -18.86 11.44 6.02
N THR A 240 -19.03 10.59 7.03
CA THR A 240 -20.00 9.47 7.00
C THR A 240 -21.47 9.93 6.99
N GLU A 241 -21.72 11.15 7.40
CA GLU A 241 -23.04 11.79 7.37
C GLU A 241 -23.48 12.27 5.99
N PHE A 242 -22.56 12.34 5.00
CA PHE A 242 -22.88 12.76 3.65
C PHE A 242 -22.88 11.58 2.68
N SER A 243 -23.90 11.56 1.86
CA SER A 243 -23.95 10.69 0.67
C SER A 243 -23.15 11.29 -0.48
N PHE A 244 -22.62 10.45 -1.35
CA PHE A 244 -21.87 10.91 -2.53
C PHE A 244 -22.05 9.96 -3.70
N SER A 245 -21.79 10.47 -4.90
CA SER A 245 -21.85 9.70 -6.14
C SER A 245 -20.93 10.28 -7.21
N PHE A 246 -20.66 9.45 -8.22
CA PHE A 246 -19.94 9.80 -9.45
C PHE A 246 -20.88 9.82 -10.67
N SER A 247 -22.18 9.73 -10.45
CA SER A 247 -23.21 9.79 -11.48
C SER A 247 -24.21 10.90 -11.16
N ASP A 248 -24.99 11.33 -12.17
CA ASP A 248 -26.04 12.33 -12.00
C ASP A 248 -27.14 11.81 -11.07
N SER A 249 -26.97 12.01 -9.79
CA SER A 249 -27.92 11.64 -8.73
C SER A 249 -28.08 12.78 -7.75
N ILE A 250 -29.19 12.75 -6.99
CA ILE A 250 -29.48 13.76 -5.96
C ILE A 250 -28.79 13.33 -4.66
N GLU A 251 -27.45 13.42 -4.65
CA GLU A 251 -26.64 13.12 -3.47
C GLU A 251 -26.12 14.41 -2.84
N ASP A 252 -25.55 14.30 -1.63
CA ASP A 252 -24.99 15.45 -0.92
C ASP A 252 -23.75 16.00 -1.61
N ILE A 253 -22.93 15.09 -2.18
CA ILE A 253 -21.71 15.41 -2.94
C ILE A 253 -21.75 14.69 -4.29
N TYR A 254 -21.48 15.43 -5.34
CA TYR A 254 -21.28 14.89 -6.67
C TYR A 254 -19.81 15.10 -7.10
N PHE A 255 -19.11 14.01 -7.31
CA PHE A 255 -17.78 14.02 -7.90
C PHE A 255 -17.84 13.72 -9.40
N SER A 256 -16.92 14.33 -10.16
CA SER A 256 -16.81 13.99 -11.57
C SER A 256 -16.51 12.49 -11.77
N PRO A 257 -17.16 11.81 -12.75
CA PRO A 257 -16.79 10.45 -13.14
C PRO A 257 -15.35 10.35 -13.69
N GLU A 258 -14.71 11.48 -13.98
CA GLU A 258 -13.33 11.55 -14.42
C GLU A 258 -12.34 11.92 -13.30
N LEU A 259 -12.79 11.92 -12.03
CA LEU A 259 -11.95 12.37 -10.91
C LEU A 259 -10.64 11.58 -10.80
N GLU A 260 -10.64 10.30 -11.16
CA GLU A 260 -9.42 9.46 -11.19
C GLU A 260 -8.31 10.00 -12.09
N LYS A 261 -8.63 10.82 -13.10
CA LYS A 261 -7.62 11.46 -13.97
C LYS A 261 -6.74 12.47 -13.23
N TYR A 262 -7.14 12.87 -12.02
CA TYR A 262 -6.33 13.72 -11.16
C TYR A 262 -5.18 12.96 -10.46
N ASN A 263 -5.24 11.64 -10.40
CA ASN A 263 -4.16 10.86 -9.82
C ASN A 263 -2.83 11.16 -10.49
N PHE A 264 -1.82 11.54 -9.68
CA PHE A 264 -0.47 11.92 -10.12
C PHE A 264 -0.44 13.03 -11.17
N THR A 265 -1.47 13.89 -11.18
CA THR A 265 -1.55 15.09 -12.01
C THR A 265 -1.59 16.32 -11.11
N GLU A 266 -0.78 17.32 -11.41
CA GLU A 266 -0.82 18.58 -10.67
C GLU A 266 -2.11 19.33 -11.03
N VAL A 267 -3.02 19.43 -10.07
CA VAL A 267 -4.30 20.13 -10.23
C VAL A 267 -4.16 21.56 -9.73
N SER A 268 -4.45 22.50 -10.62
CA SER A 268 -4.29 23.93 -10.34
C SER A 268 -5.29 24.45 -9.31
N SER A 269 -4.93 25.53 -8.63
CA SER A 269 -5.86 26.28 -7.77
C SER A 269 -7.09 26.72 -8.57
N ASN A 270 -8.22 26.83 -7.89
CA ASN A 270 -9.55 27.16 -8.43
C ASN A 270 -10.19 26.08 -9.35
N SER A 271 -9.55 24.91 -9.53
CA SER A 271 -10.19 23.78 -10.21
C SER A 271 -11.38 23.27 -9.41
N LEU A 272 -12.46 22.90 -10.10
CA LEU A 272 -13.63 22.26 -9.49
C LEU A 272 -13.25 20.85 -9.03
N PHE A 273 -13.53 20.53 -7.77
CA PHE A 273 -13.28 19.20 -7.20
C PHE A 273 -14.58 18.41 -7.00
N ALA A 274 -15.63 19.07 -6.52
CA ALA A 274 -16.94 18.47 -6.37
C ALA A 274 -18.05 19.53 -6.44
N LEU A 275 -19.27 19.09 -6.78
CA LEU A 275 -20.50 19.85 -6.57
C LEU A 275 -21.19 19.37 -5.29
N THR A 276 -21.92 20.28 -4.61
CA THR A 276 -22.62 19.97 -3.36
C THR A 276 -24.10 20.30 -3.44
N HIS A 277 -24.91 19.62 -2.63
CA HIS A 277 -26.33 19.90 -2.55
C HIS A 277 -26.58 21.35 -2.07
N PRO A 278 -27.46 22.12 -2.77
CA PRO A 278 -27.62 23.56 -2.49
C PRO A 278 -28.19 23.89 -1.10
N ASP A 279 -28.94 22.97 -0.52
CA ASP A 279 -29.60 23.18 0.78
C ASP A 279 -28.80 22.60 1.96
N LYS A 280 -27.56 22.18 1.76
CA LYS A 280 -26.72 21.58 2.79
C LYS A 280 -25.35 22.25 2.87
N ASP A 281 -24.89 22.43 4.10
CA ASP A 281 -23.50 22.87 4.36
C ASP A 281 -22.56 21.64 4.30
N VAL A 282 -22.06 21.36 3.11
CA VAL A 282 -21.25 20.17 2.83
C VAL A 282 -19.77 20.52 2.81
N PHE A 283 -18.97 19.64 3.43
CA PHE A 283 -17.52 19.76 3.50
C PHE A 283 -16.86 18.38 3.37
N LEU A 284 -15.56 18.37 3.14
CA LEU A 284 -14.71 17.18 3.21
C LEU A 284 -13.87 17.22 4.48
N ASN A 285 -13.62 16.05 5.06
CA ASN A 285 -12.65 15.92 6.14
C ASN A 285 -11.25 15.84 5.53
N VAL A 286 -10.45 16.87 5.79
CA VAL A 286 -9.05 16.94 5.30
C VAL A 286 -8.15 17.05 6.52
N TYR A 287 -7.26 16.07 6.70
CA TYR A 287 -6.36 16.00 7.84
C TYR A 287 -4.91 15.99 7.37
N ASP A 288 -4.07 16.84 8.00
CA ASP A 288 -2.62 16.82 7.82
C ASP A 288 -1.97 15.63 8.54
N GLU A 289 -0.65 15.53 8.44
CA GLU A 289 0.14 14.49 9.09
C GLU A 289 0.09 14.54 10.63
N ALA A 290 -0.23 15.68 11.22
CA ALA A 290 -0.47 15.84 12.67
C ALA A 290 -1.88 15.43 13.08
N GLY A 291 -2.77 15.16 12.12
CA GLY A 291 -4.19 14.88 12.33
C GLY A 291 -5.04 16.15 12.56
N LYS A 292 -4.49 17.32 12.23
CA LYS A 292 -5.20 18.59 12.31
C LYS A 292 -6.09 18.75 11.08
N GLY A 293 -7.32 19.25 11.26
CA GLY A 293 -8.21 19.60 10.18
C GLY A 293 -7.67 20.79 9.37
N VAL A 294 -7.44 20.57 8.08
CA VAL A 294 -6.82 21.56 7.18
C VAL A 294 -7.65 21.79 5.89
N PHE A 295 -8.95 21.55 5.94
CA PHE A 295 -9.85 21.74 4.78
C PHE A 295 -9.64 23.09 4.10
N ASN A 296 -9.68 24.20 4.88
CA ASN A 296 -9.55 25.55 4.34
C ASN A 296 -8.17 25.88 3.78
N GLU A 297 -7.17 25.03 3.97
CA GLU A 297 -5.86 25.19 3.34
C GLU A 297 -5.88 24.69 1.89
N TYR A 298 -6.57 23.57 1.65
CA TYR A 298 -6.59 22.89 0.35
C TYR A 298 -7.86 23.12 -0.46
N PHE A 299 -9.00 23.39 0.20
CA PHE A 299 -10.31 23.54 -0.44
C PHE A 299 -11.05 24.79 0.02
N ALA A 300 -11.97 25.25 -0.83
CA ALA A 300 -13.00 26.24 -0.53
C ALA A 300 -14.36 25.65 -0.90
N SER A 301 -15.37 25.88 -0.06
CA SER A 301 -16.76 25.51 -0.34
C SER A 301 -17.55 26.81 -0.53
N GLU A 302 -17.94 27.13 -1.77
CA GLU A 302 -18.67 28.33 -2.12
C GLU A 302 -19.62 28.02 -3.31
N ASN A 303 -20.82 28.61 -3.30
CA ASN A 303 -21.80 28.49 -4.39
C ASN A 303 -22.10 27.04 -4.81
N ASN A 304 -22.24 26.13 -3.85
CA ASN A 304 -22.46 24.69 -4.04
C ASN A 304 -21.32 23.98 -4.79
N GLU A 305 -20.10 24.49 -4.66
CA GLU A 305 -18.91 23.92 -5.24
C GLU A 305 -17.82 23.76 -4.19
N ILE A 306 -17.10 22.65 -4.26
CA ILE A 306 -15.83 22.47 -3.57
C ILE A 306 -14.74 22.69 -4.62
N ARG A 307 -13.92 23.72 -4.42
CA ARG A 307 -12.82 24.09 -5.31
C ARG A 307 -11.47 23.98 -4.61
N ILE A 308 -10.46 23.65 -5.39
CA ILE A 308 -9.06 23.57 -4.93
C ILE A 308 -8.53 24.98 -4.66
N ARG A 309 -7.99 25.23 -3.47
CA ARG A 309 -7.39 26.54 -3.11
C ARG A 309 -5.91 26.63 -3.41
N LYS A 310 -5.18 25.54 -3.28
CA LYS A 310 -3.73 25.44 -3.48
C LYS A 310 -3.45 24.34 -4.47
N SER A 311 -2.61 24.60 -5.48
CA SER A 311 -2.18 23.55 -6.41
C SER A 311 -1.63 22.36 -5.65
N MET A 312 -2.06 21.15 -6.01
CA MET A 312 -1.75 19.91 -5.34
C MET A 312 -1.78 18.74 -6.33
N MET A 313 -1.21 17.61 -5.93
CA MET A 313 -1.25 16.38 -6.70
C MET A 313 -1.97 15.30 -5.90
N PRO A 314 -3.20 14.91 -6.30
CA PRO A 314 -3.89 13.80 -5.66
C PRO A 314 -3.28 12.44 -6.03
N SER A 315 -3.47 11.45 -5.16
CA SER A 315 -3.22 10.04 -5.42
C SER A 315 -4.28 9.16 -4.79
N MET A 316 -4.38 7.92 -5.25
CA MET A 316 -5.29 6.90 -4.74
C MET A 316 -6.78 7.20 -4.91
N ILE A 317 -7.15 8.15 -5.76
CA ILE A 317 -8.55 8.35 -6.12
C ILE A 317 -9.04 7.11 -6.85
N THR A 318 -10.19 6.61 -6.42
CA THR A 318 -10.95 5.52 -7.05
C THR A 318 -12.40 5.95 -7.23
N LEU A 319 -13.12 5.33 -8.16
CA LEU A 319 -14.58 5.49 -8.29
C LEU A 319 -15.37 4.42 -7.52
N ASP A 320 -14.68 3.53 -6.82
CA ASP A 320 -15.31 2.52 -5.96
C ASP A 320 -15.73 3.15 -4.63
N GLU A 321 -17.02 3.46 -4.49
CA GLU A 321 -17.58 4.05 -3.28
C GLU A 321 -17.34 3.21 -2.02
N SER A 322 -17.28 1.89 -2.15
CA SER A 322 -17.06 1.00 -1.01
C SER A 322 -15.65 1.15 -0.44
N ILE A 323 -14.67 1.31 -1.31
CA ILE A 323 -13.27 1.55 -0.91
C ILE A 323 -13.13 2.94 -0.28
N ILE A 324 -13.74 3.98 -0.88
CA ILE A 324 -13.72 5.34 -0.32
C ILE A 324 -14.29 5.37 1.10
N LYS A 325 -15.41 4.67 1.33
CA LYS A 325 -16.05 4.56 2.65
C LYS A 325 -15.19 3.77 3.67
N GLN A 326 -14.38 2.84 3.19
CA GLN A 326 -13.51 2.01 4.05
C GLN A 326 -12.18 2.67 4.41
N ASP A 327 -11.66 3.59 3.57
CA ASP A 327 -10.34 4.20 3.74
C ASP A 327 -10.39 5.74 3.61
N CYS A 328 -10.21 6.27 2.41
CA CYS A 328 -10.24 7.71 2.11
C CYS A 328 -10.64 7.95 0.65
N LEU A 329 -10.97 9.21 0.33
CA LEU A 329 -11.21 9.63 -1.05
C LEU A 329 -9.89 9.74 -1.84
N CYS A 330 -8.87 10.36 -1.22
CA CYS A 330 -7.54 10.50 -1.80
C CYS A 330 -6.52 10.95 -0.75
N TYR A 331 -5.25 10.87 -1.14
CA TYR A 331 -4.15 11.59 -0.49
C TYR A 331 -3.78 12.80 -1.33
N LEU A 332 -3.35 13.89 -0.67
CA LEU A 332 -2.79 15.07 -1.32
C LEU A 332 -1.28 15.04 -1.19
N MET A 333 -0.60 15.27 -2.29
CA MET A 333 0.86 15.25 -2.36
C MET A 333 1.41 16.58 -2.86
N GLU A 334 2.62 16.90 -2.43
CA GLU A 334 3.46 17.99 -2.95
C GLU A 334 4.81 17.42 -3.41
N ARG A 335 5.46 18.07 -4.39
CA ARG A 335 6.84 17.73 -4.77
C ARG A 335 7.77 17.97 -3.59
N TYR A 336 8.59 16.99 -3.29
CA TYR A 336 9.59 17.09 -2.22
C TYR A 336 10.97 17.31 -2.84
N PRO A 337 11.67 18.42 -2.53
CA PRO A 337 13.03 18.64 -2.96
C PRO A 337 13.99 17.74 -2.18
N PHE A 338 14.94 17.10 -2.85
CA PHE A 338 15.92 16.22 -2.22
C PHE A 338 17.31 16.42 -2.84
#